data_c5a049df9b15a916b33cf211c50cff5a
#
_entry.id   c5a049df9b15a916b33cf211c50cff5a
#
_cell.length_a   1.000
_cell.length_b   1.000
_cell.length_c   1.000
_cell.angle_alpha   90.00
_cell.angle_beta   90.00
_cell.angle_gamma   90.00
#
_symmetry.space_group_name_H-M   'P 1'
#
loop_
_entity.id
_entity.type
_entity.pdbx_description
1 polymer ?
#
loop_
_entity_poly.entity_id
_entity_poly.type
_entity_poly.pdbx_seq_one_letter_code
_entity_poly.pdbx_strand_id
1 'polypeptide(L)'
;MNLNNRKHLESVAKQEIEKMFSDIPMAGEFHTGKWIDREYYKRHLAETILRIRLNNEVDAYALYKIGYKDNQLAAVLAQYLAEEYGHEGMFMRDLTKFDLDNATLNTMSPFLSTEKLIGYLYHSINRDGPLPTMIWNWFVEFYSDLYNKGITQKAAVAFGDEKVKGSLGHIAYDESHDHDDLMWSAVERAIAGWGDMEKAETYLRNFVRMIGEYFGELHASTVAEQQLVGA
;
A
#
# COMPACT_ATOMS: atom_id res chain seq x y z
N MET A 1 -5.85 6.09 -23.86
CA MET A 1 -4.84 6.15 -22.77
C MET A 1 -3.79 7.20 -23.09
N ASN A 2 -3.58 8.16 -22.22
CA ASN A 2 -2.53 9.15 -22.37
C ASN A 2 -1.22 8.63 -21.75
N LEU A 3 -0.44 7.90 -22.53
CA LEU A 3 0.84 7.32 -22.12
C LEU A 3 1.83 8.34 -21.49
N ASN A 4 1.68 9.63 -21.84
CA ASN A 4 2.52 10.67 -21.27
C ASN A 4 2.16 10.95 -19.78
N ASN A 5 0.88 10.91 -19.44
CA ASN A 5 0.43 11.15 -18.05
C ASN A 5 0.88 10.02 -17.12
N ARG A 6 0.76 8.75 -17.56
CA ARG A 6 1.22 7.59 -16.81
C ARG A 6 2.73 7.67 -16.54
N LYS A 7 3.53 7.82 -17.60
CA LYS A 7 4.99 7.94 -17.46
C LYS A 7 5.40 9.11 -16.56
N HIS A 8 4.64 10.21 -16.61
CA HIS A 8 4.90 11.34 -15.72
C HIS A 8 4.69 10.96 -14.26
N LEU A 9 3.52 10.39 -13.89
CA LEU A 9 3.24 9.98 -12.50
C LEU A 9 4.17 8.85 -12.03
N GLU A 10 4.51 7.88 -12.88
CA GLU A 10 5.50 6.86 -12.57
C GLU A 10 6.89 7.48 -12.27
N SER A 11 7.29 8.49 -13.04
CA SER A 11 8.55 9.22 -12.80
C SER A 11 8.51 9.98 -11.49
N VAL A 12 7.40 10.64 -11.17
CA VAL A 12 7.19 11.33 -9.89
C VAL A 12 7.23 10.34 -8.74
N ALA A 13 6.51 9.21 -8.86
CA ALA A 13 6.51 8.16 -7.84
C ALA A 13 7.93 7.65 -7.53
N LYS A 14 8.69 7.31 -8.57
CA LYS A 14 10.09 6.84 -8.42
C LYS A 14 10.97 7.86 -7.72
N GLN A 15 10.90 9.13 -8.12
CA GLN A 15 11.69 10.21 -7.50
C GLN A 15 11.34 10.40 -6.01
N GLU A 16 10.04 10.38 -5.67
CA GLU A 16 9.61 10.54 -4.28
C GLU A 16 9.97 9.30 -3.43
N ILE A 17 9.90 8.09 -4.00
CA ILE A 17 10.34 6.86 -3.33
C ILE A 17 11.85 6.87 -3.09
N GLU A 18 12.65 7.25 -4.07
CA GLU A 18 14.11 7.38 -3.92
C GLU A 18 14.46 8.41 -2.83
N LYS A 19 13.74 9.54 -2.81
CA LYS A 19 13.87 10.53 -1.74
C LYS A 19 13.49 9.97 -0.39
N MET A 20 12.37 9.25 -0.28
CA MET A 20 11.94 8.58 0.94
C MET A 20 13.00 7.60 1.46
N PHE A 21 13.63 6.81 0.59
CA PHE A 21 14.69 5.88 0.97
C PHE A 21 15.97 6.59 1.43
N SER A 22 16.27 7.76 0.85
CA SER A 22 17.37 8.61 1.30
C SER A 22 17.10 9.21 2.68
N ASP A 23 15.88 9.68 2.91
CA ASP A 23 15.46 10.30 4.18
C ASP A 23 15.29 9.26 5.31
N ILE A 24 14.94 8.01 4.95
CA ILE A 24 14.71 6.88 5.87
C ILE A 24 15.53 5.66 5.38
N PRO A 25 16.85 5.62 5.67
CA PRO A 25 17.76 4.60 5.13
C PRO A 25 17.33 3.16 5.42
N MET A 26 16.67 2.91 6.56
CA MET A 26 16.18 1.56 6.88
C MET A 26 15.03 1.11 5.97
N ALA A 27 14.19 2.04 5.49
CA ALA A 27 13.20 1.73 4.45
C ALA A 27 13.92 1.33 3.14
N GLY A 28 14.95 2.07 2.74
CA GLY A 28 15.78 1.73 1.58
C GLY A 28 16.42 0.35 1.70
N GLU A 29 17.05 0.02 2.83
CA GLU A 29 17.63 -1.29 3.11
C GLU A 29 16.57 -2.42 3.11
N PHE A 30 15.39 -2.15 3.66
CA PHE A 30 14.28 -3.11 3.65
C PHE A 30 13.79 -3.41 2.24
N HIS A 31 13.74 -2.45 1.33
CA HIS A 31 13.24 -2.62 -0.03
C HIS A 31 14.30 -3.14 -1.01
N THR A 32 15.45 -2.49 -1.05
CA THR A 32 16.47 -2.70 -2.09
C THR A 32 17.78 -3.27 -1.56
N GLY A 33 18.04 -3.17 -0.25
CA GLY A 33 19.24 -3.70 0.40
C GLY A 33 19.09 -5.18 0.78
N LYS A 34 20.03 -5.64 1.60
CA LYS A 34 20.06 -7.04 2.11
C LYS A 34 19.44 -7.19 3.50
N TRP A 35 19.21 -6.08 4.18
CA TRP A 35 18.74 -6.09 5.55
C TRP A 35 17.28 -6.54 5.65
N ILE A 36 17.01 -7.41 6.61
CA ILE A 36 15.67 -7.78 7.06
C ILE A 36 15.75 -8.21 8.53
N ASP A 37 14.84 -7.71 9.34
CA ASP A 37 14.68 -8.07 10.74
C ASP A 37 13.35 -8.79 10.95
N ARG A 38 13.30 -9.76 11.89
CA ARG A 38 12.12 -10.61 12.11
C ARG A 38 10.93 -9.81 12.67
N GLU A 39 11.15 -8.97 13.66
CA GLU A 39 10.06 -8.21 14.30
C GLU A 39 9.60 -7.06 13.41
N TYR A 40 10.52 -6.45 12.66
CA TYR A 40 10.18 -5.46 11.64
C TYR A 40 9.29 -6.06 10.55
N TYR A 41 9.67 -7.21 9.99
CA TYR A 41 8.89 -7.89 8.95
C TYR A 41 7.54 -8.37 9.48
N LYS A 42 7.49 -8.95 10.68
CA LYS A 42 6.23 -9.35 11.35
C LYS A 42 5.28 -8.17 11.54
N ARG A 43 5.79 -7.04 12.05
CA ARG A 43 4.96 -5.84 12.24
C ARG A 43 4.54 -5.23 10.90
N HIS A 44 5.41 -5.27 9.89
CA HIS A 44 5.07 -4.86 8.53
C HIS A 44 3.90 -5.68 7.96
N LEU A 45 3.91 -7.01 8.10
CA LEU A 45 2.79 -7.86 7.69
C LEU A 45 1.49 -7.52 8.45
N ALA A 46 1.56 -7.32 9.76
CA ALA A 46 0.41 -6.93 10.57
C ALA A 46 -0.20 -5.59 10.09
N GLU A 47 0.64 -4.57 9.86
CA GLU A 47 0.20 -3.28 9.34
C GLU A 47 -0.35 -3.37 7.91
N THR A 48 0.22 -4.24 7.08
CA THR A 48 -0.29 -4.49 5.72
C THR A 48 -1.72 -5.03 5.79
N ILE A 49 -2.00 -6.01 6.65
CA ILE A 49 -3.35 -6.55 6.84
C ILE A 49 -4.32 -5.48 7.34
N LEU A 50 -3.93 -4.72 8.37
CA LEU A 50 -4.76 -3.66 8.94
C LEU A 50 -5.07 -2.58 7.89
N ARG A 51 -4.06 -2.19 7.09
CA ARG A 51 -4.22 -1.20 6.03
C ARG A 51 -5.10 -1.69 4.88
N ILE A 52 -4.98 -2.95 4.44
CA ILE A 52 -5.88 -3.55 3.44
C ILE A 52 -7.33 -3.45 3.90
N ARG A 53 -7.63 -3.85 5.15
CA ARG A 53 -8.99 -3.77 5.70
C ARG A 53 -9.55 -2.36 5.68
N LEU A 54 -8.76 -1.39 6.16
CA LEU A 54 -9.16 0.01 6.18
C LEU A 54 -9.28 0.60 4.76
N ASN A 55 -8.40 0.19 3.84
CA ASN A 55 -8.45 0.63 2.45
C ASN A 55 -9.74 0.14 1.75
N ASN A 56 -10.15 -1.10 1.98
CA ASN A 56 -11.42 -1.62 1.45
C ASN A 56 -12.63 -0.78 1.90
N GLU A 57 -12.62 -0.27 3.14
CA GLU A 57 -13.66 0.66 3.63
C GLU A 57 -13.60 2.01 2.91
N VAL A 58 -12.40 2.55 2.68
CA VAL A 58 -12.17 3.78 1.91
C VAL A 58 -12.67 3.63 0.48
N ASP A 59 -12.38 2.51 -0.16
CA ASP A 59 -12.78 2.23 -1.54
C ASP A 59 -14.30 2.10 -1.67
N ALA A 60 -14.94 1.42 -0.72
CA ALA A 60 -16.41 1.36 -0.65
C ALA A 60 -17.02 2.76 -0.47
N TYR A 61 -16.37 3.63 0.33
CA TYR A 61 -16.80 5.01 0.49
C TYR A 61 -16.59 5.84 -0.79
N ALA A 62 -15.46 5.68 -1.48
CA ALA A 62 -15.21 6.32 -2.77
C ALA A 62 -16.23 5.87 -3.82
N LEU A 63 -16.55 4.58 -3.87
CA LEU A 63 -17.58 4.02 -4.74
C LEU A 63 -18.96 4.66 -4.47
N TYR A 64 -19.35 4.82 -3.20
CA TYR A 64 -20.55 5.55 -2.83
C TYR A 64 -20.53 7.01 -3.34
N LYS A 65 -19.39 7.70 -3.26
CA LYS A 65 -19.23 9.09 -3.72
C LYS A 65 -19.28 9.24 -5.24
N ILE A 66 -18.81 8.25 -5.98
CA ILE A 66 -18.94 8.19 -7.45
C ILE A 66 -20.43 8.11 -7.80
N GLY A 67 -21.16 7.19 -7.18
CA GLY A 67 -22.60 6.97 -7.43
C GLY A 67 -22.91 6.80 -8.92
N TYR A 68 -23.95 7.45 -9.40
CA TYR A 68 -24.34 7.43 -10.81
C TYR A 68 -23.69 8.53 -11.68
N LYS A 69 -22.77 9.31 -11.12
CA LYS A 69 -22.09 10.38 -11.87
C LYS A 69 -21.15 9.83 -12.93
N ASP A 70 -20.56 8.67 -12.64
CA ASP A 70 -19.68 7.96 -13.57
C ASP A 70 -19.77 6.44 -13.39
N ASN A 71 -20.69 5.82 -14.12
CA ASN A 71 -20.93 4.39 -14.04
C ASN A 71 -19.71 3.54 -14.47
N GLN A 72 -18.84 4.06 -15.34
CA GLN A 72 -17.66 3.31 -15.78
C GLN A 72 -16.60 3.32 -14.71
N LEU A 73 -16.33 4.45 -14.08
CA LEU A 73 -15.42 4.51 -12.94
C LEU A 73 -15.94 3.68 -11.76
N ALA A 74 -17.25 3.75 -11.48
CA ALA A 74 -17.87 2.93 -10.45
C ALA A 74 -17.70 1.43 -10.73
N ALA A 75 -17.86 0.99 -11.99
CA ALA A 75 -17.69 -0.42 -12.36
C ALA A 75 -16.23 -0.89 -12.17
N VAL A 76 -15.26 -0.08 -12.57
CA VAL A 76 -13.83 -0.39 -12.39
C VAL A 76 -13.48 -0.51 -10.90
N LEU A 77 -13.90 0.47 -10.08
CA LEU A 77 -13.61 0.43 -8.64
C LEU A 77 -14.34 -0.73 -7.94
N ALA A 78 -15.57 -1.06 -8.35
CA ALA A 78 -16.31 -2.19 -7.80
C ALA A 78 -15.64 -3.53 -8.15
N GLN A 79 -15.11 -3.68 -9.36
CA GLN A 79 -14.34 -4.83 -9.76
C GLN A 79 -13.07 -4.95 -8.92
N TYR A 80 -12.25 -3.90 -8.85
CA TYR A 80 -11.02 -3.87 -8.04
C TYR A 80 -11.32 -4.23 -6.57
N LEU A 81 -12.33 -3.59 -5.97
CA LEU A 81 -12.72 -3.86 -4.59
C LEU A 81 -13.16 -5.33 -4.38
N ALA A 82 -13.86 -5.92 -5.33
CA ALA A 82 -14.28 -7.33 -5.25
C ALA A 82 -13.08 -8.29 -5.31
N GLU A 83 -12.05 -7.94 -6.05
CA GLU A 83 -10.81 -8.71 -6.15
C GLU A 83 -9.94 -8.53 -4.89
N GLU A 84 -9.90 -7.33 -4.29
CA GLU A 84 -9.12 -7.04 -3.08
C GLU A 84 -9.72 -7.62 -1.79
N TYR A 85 -11.02 -7.86 -1.73
CA TYR A 85 -11.62 -8.49 -0.55
C TYR A 85 -11.10 -9.91 -0.33
N GLY A 86 -10.44 -10.11 0.82
CA GLY A 86 -9.89 -11.40 1.24
C GLY A 86 -8.39 -11.56 0.98
N HIS A 87 -7.74 -10.62 0.27
CA HIS A 87 -6.27 -10.66 0.06
C HIS A 87 -5.51 -10.63 1.38
N GLU A 88 -6.02 -9.94 2.41
CA GLU A 88 -5.42 -9.96 3.74
C GLU A 88 -5.30 -11.37 4.32
N GLY A 89 -6.14 -12.30 3.90
CA GLY A 89 -6.07 -13.71 4.29
C GLY A 89 -4.78 -14.41 3.85
N MET A 90 -4.14 -13.96 2.77
CA MET A 90 -2.86 -14.48 2.32
C MET A 90 -1.75 -14.06 3.27
N PHE A 91 -1.67 -12.78 3.60
CA PHE A 91 -0.72 -12.25 4.59
C PHE A 91 -0.96 -12.77 6.01
N MET A 92 -2.23 -13.03 6.37
CA MET A 92 -2.58 -13.61 7.66
C MET A 92 -2.01 -15.02 7.83
N ARG A 93 -1.98 -15.84 6.77
CA ARG A 93 -1.33 -17.16 6.78
C ARG A 93 0.15 -17.08 7.11
N ASP A 94 0.84 -16.08 6.56
CA ASP A 94 2.25 -15.84 6.85
C ASP A 94 2.43 -15.32 8.28
N LEU A 95 1.62 -14.35 8.70
CA LEU A 95 1.70 -13.73 10.01
C LEU A 95 1.55 -14.74 11.15
N THR A 96 0.68 -15.76 10.99
CA THR A 96 0.55 -16.85 11.98
C THR A 96 1.84 -17.67 12.16
N LYS A 97 2.71 -17.70 11.15
CA LYS A 97 4.03 -18.35 11.26
C LYS A 97 5.08 -17.50 11.98
N PHE A 98 4.74 -16.25 12.29
CA PHE A 98 5.49 -15.35 13.15
C PHE A 98 4.88 -15.20 14.54
N ASP A 99 4.07 -16.17 14.97
CA ASP A 99 3.45 -16.24 16.30
C ASP A 99 2.48 -15.06 16.58
N LEU A 100 1.79 -14.57 15.55
CA LEU A 100 0.75 -13.56 15.68
C LEU A 100 -0.52 -14.04 14.97
N ASP A 101 -1.53 -14.38 15.77
CA ASP A 101 -2.81 -14.89 15.26
C ASP A 101 -3.84 -13.77 14.97
N ASN A 102 -4.94 -14.14 14.34
CA ASN A 102 -5.99 -13.21 13.99
C ASN A 102 -6.70 -12.59 15.22
N ALA A 103 -6.78 -13.32 16.33
CA ALA A 103 -7.38 -12.79 17.55
C ALA A 103 -6.54 -11.65 18.13
N THR A 104 -5.23 -11.85 18.19
CA THR A 104 -4.26 -10.83 18.59
C THR A 104 -4.28 -9.64 17.63
N LEU A 105 -4.24 -9.89 16.31
CA LEU A 105 -4.26 -8.83 15.30
C LEU A 105 -5.52 -7.95 15.43
N ASN A 106 -6.69 -8.55 15.68
CA ASN A 106 -7.94 -7.81 15.83
C ASN A 106 -7.99 -6.90 17.07
N THR A 107 -7.07 -7.06 18.02
CA THR A 107 -6.92 -6.17 19.18
C THR A 107 -5.85 -5.09 18.96
N MET A 108 -5.08 -5.18 17.88
CA MET A 108 -4.04 -4.21 17.57
C MET A 108 -4.63 -2.96 16.95
N SER A 109 -4.14 -1.81 17.38
CA SER A 109 -4.37 -0.57 16.66
C SER A 109 -3.36 -0.44 15.51
N PRO A 110 -3.78 0.09 14.36
CA PRO A 110 -2.85 0.50 13.33
C PRO A 110 -1.88 1.56 13.87
N PHE A 111 -0.77 1.74 13.19
CA PHE A 111 0.10 2.88 13.48
C PHE A 111 -0.61 4.22 13.25
N LEU A 112 -0.20 5.23 13.98
CA LEU A 112 -0.75 6.59 13.81
C LEU A 112 -0.54 7.09 12.36
N SER A 113 0.57 6.73 11.73
CA SER A 113 0.83 7.02 10.31
C SER A 113 -0.18 6.36 9.37
N THR A 114 -0.58 5.11 9.65
CA THR A 114 -1.66 4.43 8.93
C THR A 114 -3.01 5.12 9.14
N GLU A 115 -3.36 5.48 10.38
CA GLU A 115 -4.60 6.23 10.67
C GLU A 115 -4.63 7.60 9.99
N LYS A 116 -3.49 8.31 9.94
CA LYS A 116 -3.37 9.59 9.21
C LYS A 116 -3.62 9.41 7.71
N LEU A 117 -3.05 8.38 7.10
CA LEU A 117 -3.25 8.07 5.68
C LEU A 117 -4.73 7.82 5.38
N ILE A 118 -5.37 6.96 6.15
CA ILE A 118 -6.80 6.64 6.00
C ILE A 118 -7.67 7.87 6.24
N GLY A 119 -7.40 8.65 7.29
CA GLY A 119 -8.10 9.90 7.56
C GLY A 119 -7.92 10.94 6.45
N TYR A 120 -6.72 11.02 5.88
CA TYR A 120 -6.43 11.89 4.74
C TYR A 120 -7.21 11.46 3.48
N LEU A 121 -7.32 10.16 3.20
CA LEU A 121 -8.13 9.62 2.11
C LEU A 121 -9.61 10.01 2.28
N TYR A 122 -10.22 9.74 3.45
CA TYR A 122 -11.61 10.13 3.71
C TYR A 122 -11.84 11.65 3.57
N HIS A 123 -10.94 12.46 4.12
CA HIS A 123 -11.02 13.92 3.98
C HIS A 123 -10.96 14.34 2.52
N SER A 124 -10.00 13.80 1.78
CA SER A 124 -9.75 14.16 0.39
C SER A 124 -10.86 13.70 -0.56
N ILE A 125 -11.45 12.52 -0.32
CA ILE A 125 -12.63 12.03 -1.05
C ILE A 125 -13.81 13.00 -0.85
N ASN A 126 -14.01 13.49 0.36
CA ASN A 126 -15.10 14.46 0.61
C ASN A 126 -14.89 15.78 -0.12
N ARG A 127 -13.64 16.22 -0.25
CA ARG A 127 -13.27 17.48 -0.90
C ARG A 127 -13.23 17.40 -2.42
N ASP A 128 -12.60 16.35 -2.96
CA ASP A 128 -12.23 16.25 -4.38
C ASP A 128 -12.81 15.01 -5.10
N GLY A 129 -13.73 14.29 -4.45
CA GLY A 129 -14.31 13.07 -5.03
C GLY A 129 -13.33 11.90 -5.06
N PRO A 130 -13.47 10.95 -5.99
CA PRO A 130 -12.72 9.68 -5.99
C PRO A 130 -11.24 9.80 -6.41
N LEU A 131 -10.80 10.92 -6.98
CA LEU A 131 -9.45 11.07 -7.52
C LEU A 131 -8.36 10.64 -6.54
N PRO A 132 -8.35 11.08 -5.25
CA PRO A 132 -7.30 10.65 -4.32
C PRO A 132 -7.25 9.14 -4.12
N THR A 133 -8.39 8.46 -4.07
CA THR A 133 -8.42 7.00 -3.93
C THR A 133 -7.89 6.30 -5.17
N MET A 134 -8.23 6.78 -6.37
CA MET A 134 -7.70 6.19 -7.61
C MET A 134 -6.18 6.33 -7.69
N ILE A 135 -5.64 7.50 -7.28
CA ILE A 135 -4.18 7.71 -7.23
C ILE A 135 -3.55 6.81 -6.17
N TRP A 136 -4.18 6.66 -5.00
CA TRP A 136 -3.67 5.80 -3.94
C TRP A 136 -3.63 4.33 -4.37
N ASN A 137 -4.71 3.79 -4.89
CA ASN A 137 -4.78 2.38 -5.30
C ASN A 137 -3.81 2.09 -6.44
N TRP A 138 -3.76 2.93 -7.49
CA TRP A 138 -2.75 2.79 -8.52
C TRP A 138 -1.32 2.85 -7.97
N PHE A 139 -1.03 3.76 -7.06
CA PHE A 139 0.29 3.86 -6.45
C PHE A 139 0.66 2.61 -5.65
N VAL A 140 -0.28 2.01 -4.93
CA VAL A 140 -0.05 0.76 -4.17
C VAL A 140 0.31 -0.39 -5.10
N GLU A 141 -0.42 -0.56 -6.21
CA GLU A 141 -0.11 -1.58 -7.22
C GLU A 141 1.28 -1.36 -7.83
N PHE A 142 1.54 -0.15 -8.31
CA PHE A 142 2.83 0.24 -8.87
C PHE A 142 4.00 0.01 -7.89
N TYR A 143 3.81 0.36 -6.63
CA TYR A 143 4.82 0.15 -5.58
C TYR A 143 5.01 -1.32 -5.26
N SER A 144 3.93 -2.09 -5.21
CA SER A 144 3.93 -3.53 -4.99
C SER A 144 4.75 -4.27 -6.06
N ASP A 145 4.52 -3.95 -7.32
CA ASP A 145 5.25 -4.51 -8.46
C ASP A 145 6.75 -4.25 -8.39
N LEU A 146 7.14 -3.06 -7.92
CA LEU A 146 8.56 -2.71 -7.81
C LEU A 146 9.29 -3.46 -6.69
N TYR A 147 8.63 -3.74 -5.55
CA TYR A 147 9.36 -4.10 -4.33
C TYR A 147 8.90 -5.37 -3.64
N ASN A 148 7.61 -5.77 -3.72
CA ASN A 148 7.09 -6.88 -2.91
C ASN A 148 7.80 -8.20 -3.19
N LYS A 149 8.13 -8.48 -4.45
CA LYS A 149 8.86 -9.70 -4.83
C LYS A 149 10.24 -9.77 -4.18
N GLY A 150 10.99 -8.67 -4.20
CA GLY A 150 12.32 -8.59 -3.59
C GLY A 150 12.28 -8.73 -2.07
N ILE A 151 11.34 -8.05 -1.41
CA ILE A 151 11.13 -8.15 0.04
C ILE A 151 10.76 -9.59 0.42
N THR A 152 9.82 -10.20 -0.28
CA THR A 152 9.34 -11.56 0.00
C THR A 152 10.43 -12.61 -0.20
N GLN A 153 11.23 -12.51 -1.27
CA GLN A 153 12.38 -13.39 -1.50
C GLN A 153 13.43 -13.27 -0.41
N LYS A 154 13.72 -12.05 0.04
CA LYS A 154 14.64 -11.79 1.14
C LYS A 154 14.13 -12.40 2.45
N ALA A 155 12.83 -12.26 2.73
CA ALA A 155 12.19 -12.87 3.89
C ALA A 155 12.20 -14.40 3.82
N ALA A 156 12.00 -14.99 2.63
CA ALA A 156 12.12 -16.44 2.40
C ALA A 156 13.52 -16.96 2.76
N VAL A 157 14.56 -16.26 2.31
CA VAL A 157 15.96 -16.64 2.61
C VAL A 157 16.26 -16.52 4.11
N ALA A 158 15.76 -15.48 4.77
CA ALA A 158 16.06 -15.23 6.17
C ALA A 158 15.24 -16.09 7.15
N PHE A 159 13.98 -16.37 6.83
CA PHE A 159 13.03 -16.98 7.77
C PHE A 159 12.47 -18.32 7.32
N GLY A 160 12.70 -18.70 6.06
CA GLY A 160 12.21 -19.94 5.43
C GLY A 160 10.95 -19.72 4.58
N ASP A 161 10.86 -20.50 3.49
CA ASP A 161 9.79 -20.39 2.47
C ASP A 161 8.38 -20.56 3.05
N GLU A 162 8.24 -21.40 4.09
CA GLU A 162 6.94 -21.66 4.74
C GLU A 162 6.32 -20.40 5.39
N LYS A 163 7.13 -19.39 5.70
CA LYS A 163 6.70 -18.16 6.35
C LYS A 163 6.27 -17.04 5.39
N VAL A 164 6.43 -17.28 4.09
CA VAL A 164 6.13 -16.29 3.04
C VAL A 164 5.23 -16.84 1.94
N LYS A 165 4.63 -18.00 2.14
CA LYS A 165 3.76 -18.63 1.13
C LYS A 165 2.55 -17.79 0.76
N GLY A 166 2.00 -17.09 1.71
CA GLY A 166 0.88 -16.19 1.50
C GLY A 166 1.29 -14.99 0.65
N SER A 167 2.39 -14.34 0.99
CA SER A 167 2.95 -13.21 0.23
C SER A 167 3.35 -13.62 -1.19
N LEU A 168 3.95 -14.81 -1.37
CA LEU A 168 4.24 -15.35 -2.70
C LEU A 168 2.96 -15.63 -3.49
N GLY A 169 1.91 -16.13 -2.82
CA GLY A 169 0.60 -16.35 -3.44
C GLY A 169 -0.06 -15.05 -3.91
N HIS A 170 0.06 -13.98 -3.13
CA HIS A 170 -0.42 -12.65 -3.50
C HIS A 170 0.30 -12.13 -4.75
N ILE A 171 1.63 -12.17 -4.77
CA ILE A 171 2.43 -11.75 -5.93
C ILE A 171 2.02 -12.53 -7.20
N ALA A 172 1.84 -13.84 -7.09
CA ALA A 172 1.43 -14.66 -8.23
C ALA A 172 -0.01 -14.33 -8.70
N TYR A 173 -0.88 -13.92 -7.79
CA TYR A 173 -2.22 -13.46 -8.11
C TYR A 173 -2.18 -12.15 -8.89
N ASP A 174 -1.45 -11.15 -8.40
CA ASP A 174 -1.31 -9.83 -9.02
C ASP A 174 -0.68 -9.95 -10.43
N GLU A 175 0.39 -10.75 -10.59
CA GLU A 175 1.02 -11.04 -11.89
C GLU A 175 0.03 -11.63 -12.91
N SER A 176 -1.09 -12.24 -12.47
CA SER A 176 -2.10 -12.85 -13.34
C SER A 176 -3.31 -11.97 -13.64
N HIS A 177 -3.52 -10.85 -12.94
CA HIS A 177 -4.76 -10.04 -13.01
C HIS A 177 -4.56 -8.60 -13.50
N ASP A 178 -3.31 -8.15 -13.71
CA ASP A 178 -2.97 -6.83 -14.28
C ASP A 178 -3.71 -5.65 -13.60
N HIS A 179 -3.64 -5.61 -12.25
CA HIS A 179 -4.29 -4.57 -11.45
C HIS A 179 -3.74 -3.17 -11.73
N ASP A 180 -2.46 -3.05 -12.13
CA ASP A 180 -1.83 -1.76 -12.45
C ASP A 180 -2.50 -1.10 -13.65
N ASP A 181 -2.75 -1.83 -14.75
CA ASP A 181 -3.46 -1.30 -15.92
C ASP A 181 -4.93 -1.00 -15.63
N LEU A 182 -5.59 -1.86 -14.83
CA LEU A 182 -6.97 -1.63 -14.38
C LEU A 182 -7.05 -0.31 -13.61
N MET A 183 -6.22 -0.13 -12.60
CA MET A 183 -6.22 1.07 -11.77
C MET A 183 -5.72 2.30 -12.52
N TRP A 184 -4.80 2.15 -13.48
CA TRP A 184 -4.42 3.27 -14.32
C TRP A 184 -5.61 3.80 -15.13
N SER A 185 -6.46 2.93 -15.67
CA SER A 185 -7.68 3.35 -16.39
C SER A 185 -8.62 4.16 -15.50
N ALA A 186 -8.75 3.80 -14.22
CA ALA A 186 -9.52 4.54 -13.22
C ALA A 186 -8.90 5.92 -12.92
N VAL A 187 -7.56 6.00 -12.81
CA VAL A 187 -6.83 7.26 -12.63
C VAL A 187 -7.08 8.24 -13.76
N GLU A 188 -6.91 7.81 -15.01
CA GLU A 188 -7.17 8.68 -16.19
C GLU A 188 -8.59 9.25 -16.16
N ARG A 189 -9.55 8.39 -15.83
CA ARG A 189 -10.94 8.81 -15.79
C ARG A 189 -11.23 9.75 -14.62
N ALA A 190 -10.64 9.48 -13.44
CA ALA A 190 -10.77 10.36 -12.28
C ALA A 190 -10.11 11.73 -12.50
N ILE A 191 -8.95 11.79 -13.14
CA ILE A 191 -8.32 13.06 -13.56
C ILE A 191 -9.26 13.88 -14.44
N ALA A 192 -9.88 13.23 -15.45
CA ALA A 192 -10.76 13.91 -16.39
C ALA A 192 -12.08 14.40 -15.76
N GLY A 193 -12.58 13.71 -14.73
CA GLY A 193 -13.88 13.99 -14.13
C GLY A 193 -13.87 14.77 -12.81
N TRP A 194 -12.77 14.71 -12.05
CA TRP A 194 -12.72 15.25 -10.68
C TRP A 194 -11.46 16.04 -10.35
N GLY A 195 -10.58 16.30 -11.32
CA GLY A 195 -9.38 17.10 -11.07
C GLY A 195 -8.56 17.35 -12.32
N ASP A 196 -7.25 17.35 -12.14
CA ASP A 196 -6.24 17.53 -13.15
C ASP A 196 -4.94 16.80 -12.77
N MET A 197 -3.94 16.88 -13.63
CA MET A 197 -2.62 16.25 -13.39
C MET A 197 -1.88 16.86 -12.21
N GLU A 198 -1.99 18.16 -11.97
CA GLU A 198 -1.32 18.83 -10.85
C GLU A 198 -1.86 18.32 -9.51
N LYS A 199 -3.19 18.15 -9.44
CA LYS A 199 -3.86 17.56 -8.28
C LYS A 199 -3.48 16.10 -8.07
N ALA A 200 -3.43 15.31 -9.14
CA ALA A 200 -3.03 13.92 -9.10
C ALA A 200 -1.58 13.77 -8.58
N GLU A 201 -0.66 14.58 -9.10
CA GLU A 201 0.73 14.63 -8.63
C GLU A 201 0.83 15.06 -7.16
N THR A 202 0.05 16.03 -6.74
CA THR A 202 0.01 16.49 -5.34
C THR A 202 -0.43 15.37 -4.40
N TYR A 203 -1.46 14.60 -4.77
CA TYR A 203 -1.90 13.45 -3.99
C TYR A 203 -0.81 12.38 -3.91
N LEU A 204 -0.21 12.04 -5.05
CA LEU A 204 0.86 11.04 -5.10
C LEU A 204 2.04 11.40 -4.17
N ARG A 205 2.54 12.63 -4.23
CA ARG A 205 3.61 13.12 -3.35
C ARG A 205 3.22 13.04 -1.86
N ASN A 206 1.98 13.38 -1.54
CA ASN A 206 1.49 13.29 -0.17
C ASN A 206 1.41 11.83 0.31
N PHE A 207 0.99 10.90 -0.55
CA PHE A 207 0.93 9.47 -0.20
C PHE A 207 2.32 8.90 0.03
N VAL A 208 3.29 9.16 -0.84
CA VAL A 208 4.68 8.68 -0.64
C VAL A 208 5.25 9.24 0.66
N ARG A 209 4.99 10.51 0.99
CA ARG A 209 5.44 11.10 2.26
C ARG A 209 4.81 10.39 3.48
N MET A 210 3.51 10.08 3.44
CA MET A 210 2.83 9.36 4.54
C MET A 210 3.31 7.91 4.66
N ILE A 211 3.65 7.26 3.56
CA ILE A 211 4.33 5.95 3.57
C ILE A 211 5.72 6.07 4.21
N GLY A 212 6.43 7.17 3.99
CA GLY A 212 7.68 7.46 4.69
C GLY A 212 7.47 7.58 6.21
N GLU A 213 6.43 8.33 6.66
CA GLU A 213 6.08 8.39 8.09
C GLU A 213 5.81 6.99 8.66
N TYR A 214 5.10 6.13 7.92
CA TYR A 214 4.85 4.75 8.29
C TYR A 214 6.16 3.94 8.48
N PHE A 215 7.10 4.01 7.55
CA PHE A 215 8.36 3.27 7.68
C PHE A 215 9.23 3.82 8.83
N GLY A 216 9.16 5.11 9.11
CA GLY A 216 9.80 5.72 10.29
C GLY A 216 9.20 5.18 11.59
N GLU A 217 7.88 5.12 11.69
CA GLU A 217 7.17 4.59 12.86
C GLU A 217 7.41 3.08 13.04
N LEU A 218 7.40 2.31 11.94
CA LEU A 218 7.72 0.89 11.94
C LEU A 218 9.13 0.63 12.48
N HIS A 219 10.13 1.40 12.05
CA HIS A 219 11.50 1.28 12.55
C HIS A 219 11.58 1.64 14.04
N ALA A 220 10.97 2.72 14.46
CA ALA A 220 10.99 3.17 15.85
C ALA A 220 10.35 2.14 16.79
N SER A 221 9.24 1.52 16.40
CA SER A 221 8.48 0.57 17.22
C SER A 221 9.04 -0.86 17.23
N THR A 222 10.04 -1.17 16.41
CA THR A 222 10.59 -2.52 16.32
C THR A 222 12.09 -2.56 16.62
N VAL A 223 12.90 -1.99 15.74
CA VAL A 223 14.37 -2.10 15.83
C VAL A 223 14.96 -1.16 16.88
N ALA A 224 14.46 0.07 16.97
CA ALA A 224 14.98 1.04 17.93
C ALA A 224 14.64 0.66 19.39
N GLU A 225 13.46 0.09 19.65
CA GLU A 225 13.10 -0.40 20.99
C GLU A 225 13.97 -1.57 21.44
N GLN A 226 14.34 -2.50 20.54
CA GLN A 226 15.22 -3.63 20.87
C GLN A 226 16.62 -3.16 21.28
N GLN A 227 17.14 -2.09 20.69
CA GLN A 227 18.43 -1.52 21.04
C GLN A 227 18.44 -0.87 22.43
N LEU A 228 17.31 -0.36 22.90
CA LEU A 228 17.17 0.24 24.24
C LEU A 228 17.02 -0.81 25.35
N VAL A 229 16.46 -1.98 25.05
CA VAL A 229 16.28 -3.08 26.03
C VAL A 229 17.54 -3.95 26.14
N GLY A 230 18.41 -3.95 25.13
CA GLY A 230 19.66 -4.72 25.09
C GLY A 230 20.92 -3.97 25.60
N ALA A 231 20.78 -2.71 26.01
CA ALA A 231 21.84 -1.86 26.55
C ALA A 231 21.70 -1.71 28.07
#